data_00d87988e21b7d363ef2370d1c65ce83
#
_entry.id   00d87988e21b7d363ef2370d1c65ce83
#
_cell.length_a   1.000
_cell.length_b   1.000
_cell.length_c   1.000
_cell.angle_alpha   90.00
_cell.angle_beta   90.00
_cell.angle_gamma   90.00
#
_symmetry.space_group_name_H-M   'P 1'
#
loop_
_entity.id
_entity.type
_entity.pdbx_description
1 polymer ?
#
loop_
_entity_poly.entity_id
_entity_poly.type
_entity_poly.pdbx_seq_one_letter_code
_entity_poly.pdbx_strand_id
1 'polypeptide(L)'
;IVQELYTLVDPQTHFNPFNIALTGITPEQVRGKPDFPALWQLLEPMLAGCILVAHNAPFDLRVLASCLHDYHIDWKPEAVYLCTCQMGRKAYPYLPNHKLNTLCEHLRLDLDHHNAGSDSRACALLLLDYLQKGLRPEPFLRTYRFADRKTLPYCTV
;
A
#
# COMPACT_ATOMS: atom_id res chain seq x y z
N ILE A 1 7.74 -12.06 7.13
CA ILE A 1 6.68 -11.18 7.69
C ILE A 1 6.76 -11.31 9.20
N VAL A 2 6.92 -10.18 9.89
CA VAL A 2 7.09 -10.13 11.35
C VAL A 2 5.74 -9.87 12.04
N GLN A 3 4.90 -9.04 11.44
CA GLN A 3 3.60 -8.67 11.96
C GLN A 3 2.62 -8.43 10.82
N GLU A 4 1.36 -8.78 11.04
CA GLU A 4 0.25 -8.50 10.12
C GLU A 4 -0.87 -7.83 10.92
N LEU A 5 -1.48 -6.81 10.33
CA LEU A 5 -2.69 -6.16 10.83
C LEU A 5 -3.70 -6.08 9.69
N TYR A 6 -4.88 -6.60 9.92
CA TYR A 6 -6.01 -6.49 9.02
C TYR A 6 -7.26 -6.09 9.79
N THR A 7 -7.93 -5.05 9.34
CA THR A 7 -9.21 -4.61 9.89
C THR A 7 -10.02 -3.87 8.84
N LEU A 8 -11.33 -3.88 8.99
CA LEU A 8 -12.20 -2.97 8.28
C LEU A 8 -12.25 -1.62 9.01
N VAL A 9 -12.47 -0.56 8.27
CA VAL A 9 -12.57 0.83 8.77
C VAL A 9 -13.95 1.36 8.41
N ASP A 10 -14.63 2.00 9.35
CA ASP A 10 -15.83 2.77 9.05
C ASP A 10 -15.41 4.12 8.47
N PRO A 11 -15.66 4.39 7.17
CA PRO A 11 -15.26 5.64 6.54
C PRO A 11 -16.15 6.83 6.92
N GLN A 12 -17.22 6.61 7.69
CA GLN A 12 -18.19 7.63 8.12
C GLN A 12 -18.76 8.47 6.95
N THR A 13 -18.86 7.86 5.77
CA THR A 13 -19.33 8.52 4.55
C THR A 13 -20.19 7.57 3.72
N HIS A 14 -20.81 8.13 2.68
CA HIS A 14 -21.61 7.36 1.75
C HIS A 14 -20.74 6.38 0.95
N PHE A 15 -21.22 5.13 0.84
CA PHE A 15 -20.57 4.07 0.07
C PHE A 15 -20.89 4.21 -1.42
N ASN A 16 -19.85 4.33 -2.22
CA ASN A 16 -19.98 4.31 -3.67
C ASN A 16 -20.28 2.87 -4.13
N PRO A 17 -21.37 2.63 -4.91
CA PRO A 17 -21.70 1.31 -5.43
C PRO A 17 -20.57 0.64 -6.21
N PHE A 18 -19.77 1.42 -6.93
CA PHE A 18 -18.59 0.91 -7.63
C PHE A 18 -17.56 0.32 -6.67
N ASN A 19 -17.30 0.98 -5.53
CA ASN A 19 -16.36 0.49 -4.53
C ASN A 19 -16.89 -0.78 -3.84
N ILE A 20 -18.20 -0.84 -3.56
CA ILE A 20 -18.83 -2.05 -3.01
C ILE A 20 -18.66 -3.22 -3.99
N ALA A 21 -18.96 -3.01 -5.27
CA ALA A 21 -18.80 -4.05 -6.29
C ALA A 21 -17.34 -4.51 -6.46
N LEU A 22 -16.38 -3.60 -6.28
CA LEU A 22 -14.96 -3.88 -6.43
C LEU A 22 -14.37 -4.65 -5.25
N THR A 23 -14.72 -4.25 -4.03
CA THR A 23 -14.08 -4.75 -2.79
C THR A 23 -14.94 -5.75 -2.03
N GLY A 24 -16.25 -5.82 -2.33
CA GLY A 24 -17.22 -6.58 -1.55
C GLY A 24 -17.54 -6.01 -0.17
N ILE A 25 -16.96 -4.86 0.18
CA ILE A 25 -17.16 -4.24 1.50
C ILE A 25 -18.43 -3.40 1.49
N THR A 26 -19.37 -3.75 2.37
CA THR A 26 -20.68 -3.08 2.50
C THR A 26 -20.74 -2.21 3.76
N PRO A 27 -21.71 -1.26 3.82
CA PRO A 27 -21.94 -0.46 5.02
C PRO A 27 -22.22 -1.30 6.27
N GLU A 28 -22.90 -2.45 6.12
CA GLU A 28 -23.21 -3.35 7.23
C GLU A 28 -21.96 -3.96 7.84
N GLN A 29 -20.98 -4.32 7.01
CA GLN A 29 -19.73 -4.95 7.45
C GLN A 29 -18.84 -4.00 8.24
N VAL A 30 -18.90 -2.70 7.97
CA VAL A 30 -18.08 -1.69 8.66
C VAL A 30 -18.77 -1.09 9.88
N ARG A 31 -20.04 -1.36 10.08
CA ARG A 31 -20.80 -0.84 11.23
C ARG A 31 -20.15 -1.25 12.54
N GLY A 32 -19.82 -0.27 13.38
CA GLY A 32 -19.12 -0.50 14.66
C GLY A 32 -17.64 -0.85 14.53
N LYS A 33 -17.06 -0.73 13.34
CA LYS A 33 -15.60 -0.78 13.16
C LYS A 33 -14.98 0.57 13.53
N PRO A 34 -13.68 0.61 13.84
CA PRO A 34 -13.01 1.87 14.11
C PRO A 34 -13.06 2.78 12.88
N ASP A 35 -13.10 4.07 13.11
CA ASP A 35 -12.82 5.09 12.09
C ASP A 35 -11.31 5.20 11.81
N PHE A 36 -10.94 6.02 10.83
CA PHE A 36 -9.53 6.20 10.48
C PHE A 36 -8.69 6.80 11.62
N PRO A 37 -9.14 7.83 12.38
CA PRO A 37 -8.40 8.35 13.54
C PRO A 37 -8.09 7.29 14.60
N ALA A 38 -9.07 6.47 14.96
CA ALA A 38 -8.86 5.40 15.93
C ALA A 38 -7.88 4.33 15.42
N LEU A 39 -7.97 3.96 14.14
CA LEU A 39 -7.02 3.04 13.52
C LEU A 39 -5.63 3.67 13.42
N TRP A 40 -5.53 4.97 13.13
CA TRP A 40 -4.26 5.66 12.97
C TRP A 40 -3.38 5.60 14.23
N GLN A 41 -3.98 5.68 15.41
CA GLN A 41 -3.25 5.52 16.68
C GLN A 41 -2.50 4.17 16.78
N LEU A 42 -3.02 3.13 16.12
CA LEU A 42 -2.37 1.82 16.06
C LEU A 42 -1.36 1.74 14.91
N LEU A 43 -1.64 2.38 13.77
CA LEU A 43 -0.81 2.30 12.57
C LEU A 43 0.43 3.18 12.65
N GLU A 44 0.32 4.39 13.18
CA GLU A 44 1.44 5.34 13.20
C GLU A 44 2.70 4.77 13.84
N PRO A 45 2.66 4.16 15.03
CA PRO A 45 3.85 3.54 15.64
C PRO A 45 4.45 2.42 14.79
N MET A 46 3.63 1.68 14.04
CA MET A 46 4.09 0.60 13.16
C MET A 46 4.77 1.15 11.90
N LEU A 47 4.37 2.33 11.43
CA LEU A 47 4.90 2.98 10.23
C LEU A 47 6.08 3.91 10.54
N ALA A 48 6.30 4.24 11.81
CA ALA A 48 7.39 5.11 12.24
C ALA A 48 8.75 4.51 11.85
N GLY A 49 9.58 5.28 11.13
CA GLY A 49 10.91 4.85 10.70
C GLY A 49 10.93 3.79 9.59
N CYS A 50 9.79 3.34 9.09
CA CYS A 50 9.70 2.33 8.04
C CYS A 50 9.76 2.93 6.63
N ILE A 51 10.29 2.14 5.69
CA ILE A 51 10.06 2.35 4.26
C ILE A 51 8.70 1.75 3.92
N LEU A 52 7.81 2.54 3.36
CA LEU A 52 6.48 2.08 2.96
C LEU A 52 6.59 1.31 1.64
N VAL A 53 5.94 0.15 1.57
CA VAL A 53 5.97 -0.68 0.37
C VAL A 53 4.54 -0.99 -0.07
N ALA A 54 4.23 -0.70 -1.34
CA ALA A 54 2.94 -1.02 -1.92
C ALA A 54 3.07 -1.38 -3.42
N HIS A 55 2.01 -1.98 -3.98
CA HIS A 55 1.92 -2.25 -5.40
C HIS A 55 1.17 -1.13 -6.10
N ASN A 56 1.85 -0.35 -6.95
CA ASN A 56 1.40 0.96 -7.43
C ASN A 56 1.32 2.00 -6.30
N ALA A 57 2.34 2.01 -5.46
CA ALA A 57 2.45 2.77 -4.22
C ALA A 57 1.98 4.25 -4.26
N PRO A 58 2.13 5.03 -5.37
CA PRO A 58 1.58 6.39 -5.42
C PRO A 58 0.07 6.47 -5.20
N PHE A 59 -0.69 5.41 -5.51
CA PHE A 59 -2.11 5.35 -5.23
C PHE A 59 -2.38 5.27 -3.72
N ASP A 60 -1.75 4.30 -3.05
CA ASP A 60 -1.93 4.06 -1.61
C ASP A 60 -1.48 5.27 -0.78
N LEU A 61 -0.35 5.87 -1.16
CA LEU A 61 0.16 7.07 -0.48
C LEU A 61 -0.73 8.29 -0.67
N ARG A 62 -1.40 8.41 -1.82
CA ARG A 62 -2.38 9.47 -2.05
C ARG A 62 -3.64 9.26 -1.21
N VAL A 63 -4.11 8.02 -1.08
CA VAL A 63 -5.24 7.69 -0.20
C VAL A 63 -4.88 8.00 1.25
N LEU A 64 -3.70 7.58 1.71
CA LEU A 64 -3.21 7.91 3.05
C LEU A 64 -3.14 9.43 3.27
N ALA A 65 -2.58 10.19 2.32
CA ALA A 65 -2.51 11.64 2.39
C ALA A 65 -3.90 12.29 2.47
N SER A 66 -4.89 11.75 1.75
CA SER A 66 -6.27 12.23 1.83
C SER A 66 -6.87 11.96 3.19
N CYS A 67 -6.72 10.74 3.72
CA CYS A 67 -7.22 10.43 5.07
C CYS A 67 -6.58 11.32 6.15
N LEU A 68 -5.27 11.51 6.13
CA LEU A 68 -4.58 12.39 7.09
C LEU A 68 -5.11 13.82 7.00
N HIS A 69 -5.29 14.34 5.80
CA HIS A 69 -5.83 15.69 5.58
C HIS A 69 -7.28 15.81 6.05
N ASP A 70 -8.16 14.88 5.66
CA ASP A 70 -9.59 14.97 5.89
C ASP A 70 -9.95 14.82 7.39
N TYR A 71 -9.12 14.09 8.13
CA TYR A 71 -9.26 13.94 9.59
C TYR A 71 -8.35 14.89 10.39
N HIS A 72 -7.68 15.86 9.74
CA HIS A 72 -6.80 16.83 10.39
C HIS A 72 -5.71 16.19 11.25
N ILE A 73 -5.13 15.11 10.77
CA ILE A 73 -4.06 14.38 11.46
C ILE A 73 -2.71 14.87 10.94
N ASP A 74 -1.92 15.46 11.83
CA ASP A 74 -0.54 15.81 11.54
C ASP A 74 0.34 14.56 11.62
N TRP A 75 1.12 14.34 10.59
CA TRP A 75 2.14 13.30 10.53
C TRP A 75 3.42 13.87 9.94
N LYS A 76 4.46 13.02 9.78
CA LYS A 76 5.70 13.43 9.12
C LYS A 76 5.43 14.01 7.72
N PRO A 77 6.19 15.05 7.30
CA PRO A 77 5.93 15.73 6.02
C PRO A 77 6.20 14.83 4.82
N GLU A 78 7.09 13.86 4.97
CA GLU A 78 7.54 12.98 3.89
C GLU A 78 7.69 11.53 4.38
N ALA A 79 7.48 10.58 3.46
CA ALA A 79 7.77 9.16 3.68
C ALA A 79 8.59 8.59 2.52
N VAL A 80 9.59 7.78 2.87
CA VAL A 80 10.31 6.96 1.89
C VAL A 80 9.47 5.76 1.52
N TYR A 81 9.41 5.41 0.24
CA TYR A 81 8.65 4.27 -0.22
C TYR A 81 9.30 3.51 -1.37
N LEU A 82 8.85 2.27 -1.55
CA LEU A 82 9.13 1.39 -2.70
C LEU A 82 7.82 1.02 -3.39
N CYS A 83 7.89 0.86 -4.70
CA CYS A 83 6.78 0.36 -5.50
C CYS A 83 7.14 -0.99 -6.12
N THR A 84 6.50 -2.06 -5.66
CA THR A 84 6.76 -3.42 -6.17
C THR A 84 6.40 -3.58 -7.65
N CYS A 85 5.45 -2.79 -8.19
CA CYS A 85 5.17 -2.75 -9.62
C CYS A 85 6.38 -2.26 -10.43
N GLN A 86 7.09 -1.22 -9.96
CA GLN A 86 8.28 -0.71 -10.64
C GLN A 86 9.45 -1.69 -10.54
N MET A 87 9.65 -2.30 -9.37
CA MET A 87 10.66 -3.36 -9.20
C MET A 87 10.36 -4.57 -10.08
N GLY A 88 9.08 -4.98 -10.18
CA GLY A 88 8.65 -6.07 -11.02
C GLY A 88 8.98 -5.88 -12.50
N ARG A 89 8.87 -4.65 -13.02
CA ARG A 89 9.29 -4.33 -14.40
C ARG A 89 10.78 -4.62 -14.65
N LYS A 90 11.60 -4.48 -13.63
CA LYS A 90 13.02 -4.79 -13.71
C LYS A 90 13.30 -6.28 -13.47
N ALA A 91 12.59 -6.90 -12.53
CA ALA A 91 12.75 -8.32 -12.20
C ALA A 91 12.26 -9.25 -13.32
N TYR A 92 11.16 -8.89 -13.96
CA TYR A 92 10.46 -9.72 -14.95
C TYR A 92 10.08 -8.92 -16.20
N PRO A 93 11.05 -8.39 -16.96
CA PRO A 93 10.80 -7.50 -18.10
C PRO A 93 10.04 -8.15 -19.25
N TYR A 94 9.96 -9.47 -19.27
CA TYR A 94 9.30 -10.26 -20.31
C TYR A 94 7.80 -10.48 -20.07
N LEU A 95 7.27 -10.11 -18.90
CA LEU A 95 5.84 -10.24 -18.63
C LEU A 95 5.03 -9.21 -19.43
N PRO A 96 3.81 -9.56 -19.85
CA PRO A 96 2.95 -8.68 -20.67
C PRO A 96 2.52 -7.42 -19.91
N ASN A 97 2.44 -7.50 -18.61
CA ASN A 97 2.20 -6.37 -17.71
C ASN A 97 2.71 -6.72 -16.30
N HIS A 98 2.68 -5.72 -15.41
CA HIS A 98 3.18 -5.87 -14.04
C HIS A 98 2.08 -5.53 -13.01
N LYS A 99 0.85 -5.92 -13.31
CA LYS A 99 -0.25 -5.87 -12.34
C LYS A 99 0.00 -6.90 -11.23
N LEU A 100 -0.58 -6.68 -10.06
CA LEU A 100 -0.37 -7.56 -8.91
C LEU A 100 -0.77 -9.02 -9.23
N ASN A 101 -1.94 -9.20 -9.84
CA ASN A 101 -2.42 -10.53 -10.23
C ASN A 101 -1.47 -11.23 -11.24
N THR A 102 -0.96 -10.53 -12.24
CA THR A 102 -0.03 -11.11 -13.23
C THR A 102 1.28 -11.58 -12.58
N LEU A 103 1.81 -10.79 -11.64
CA LEU A 103 3.02 -11.15 -10.91
C LEU A 103 2.78 -12.30 -9.94
N CYS A 104 1.63 -12.30 -9.24
CA CYS A 104 1.26 -13.39 -8.34
C CYS A 104 1.06 -14.71 -9.11
N GLU A 105 0.37 -14.67 -10.24
CA GLU A 105 0.19 -15.83 -11.11
C GLU A 105 1.53 -16.39 -11.58
N HIS A 106 2.43 -15.51 -12.04
CA HIS A 106 3.78 -15.92 -12.47
C HIS A 106 4.58 -16.60 -11.35
N LEU A 107 4.48 -16.09 -10.12
CA LEU A 107 5.19 -16.63 -8.96
C LEU A 107 4.40 -17.70 -8.20
N ARG A 108 3.20 -18.05 -8.64
CA ARG A 108 2.29 -19.00 -7.99
C ARG A 108 1.99 -18.61 -6.54
N LEU A 109 1.78 -17.31 -6.32
CA LEU A 109 1.35 -16.76 -5.04
C LEU A 109 -0.17 -16.72 -4.98
N ASP A 110 -0.73 -17.12 -3.86
CA ASP A 110 -2.16 -16.99 -3.60
C ASP A 110 -2.55 -15.51 -3.53
N LEU A 111 -3.63 -15.15 -4.23
CA LEU A 111 -4.15 -13.80 -4.27
C LEU A 111 -5.68 -13.82 -4.27
N ASP A 112 -6.28 -13.27 -3.22
CA ASP A 112 -7.68 -12.87 -3.19
C ASP A 112 -7.74 -11.38 -3.56
N HIS A 113 -7.85 -11.12 -4.87
CA HIS A 113 -7.68 -9.78 -5.43
C HIS A 113 -8.78 -8.83 -4.95
N HIS A 114 -8.39 -7.59 -4.61
CA HIS A 114 -9.19 -6.56 -3.94
C HIS A 114 -9.49 -6.82 -2.46
N ASN A 115 -8.92 -7.87 -1.88
CA ASN A 115 -8.81 -8.02 -0.43
C ASN A 115 -7.51 -7.38 0.03
N ALA A 116 -7.59 -6.28 0.77
CA ALA A 116 -6.41 -5.50 1.16
C ALA A 116 -5.37 -6.31 1.96
N GLY A 117 -5.81 -7.28 2.77
CA GLY A 117 -4.90 -8.18 3.49
C GLY A 117 -4.15 -9.10 2.55
N SER A 118 -4.84 -9.71 1.60
CA SER A 118 -4.24 -10.56 0.56
C SER A 118 -3.30 -9.76 -0.34
N ASP A 119 -3.74 -8.59 -0.81
CA ASP A 119 -2.94 -7.71 -1.68
C ASP A 119 -1.65 -7.24 -0.99
N SER A 120 -1.70 -6.85 0.29
CA SER A 120 -0.52 -6.41 1.04
C SER A 120 0.44 -7.56 1.32
N ARG A 121 -0.06 -8.76 1.64
CA ARG A 121 0.77 -9.97 1.81
C ARG A 121 1.46 -10.34 0.50
N ALA A 122 0.73 -10.35 -0.61
CA ALA A 122 1.30 -10.58 -1.94
C ALA A 122 2.40 -9.57 -2.27
N CYS A 123 2.15 -8.28 -1.99
CA CYS A 123 3.14 -7.21 -2.17
C CYS A 123 4.43 -7.48 -1.38
N ALA A 124 4.33 -7.91 -0.13
CA ALA A 124 5.49 -8.28 0.70
C ALA A 124 6.26 -9.48 0.11
N LEU A 125 5.55 -10.53 -0.34
CA LEU A 125 6.17 -11.70 -0.95
C LEU A 125 6.86 -11.37 -2.28
N LEU A 126 6.28 -10.48 -3.10
CA LEU A 126 6.93 -9.97 -4.31
C LEU A 126 8.25 -9.25 -3.97
N LEU A 127 8.25 -8.38 -2.97
CA LEU A 127 9.48 -7.72 -2.55
C LEU A 127 10.55 -8.72 -2.12
N LEU A 128 10.18 -9.71 -1.32
CA LEU A 128 11.11 -10.76 -0.89
C LEU A 128 11.71 -11.54 -2.07
N ASP A 129 10.89 -11.91 -3.06
CA ASP A 129 11.35 -12.57 -4.29
C ASP A 129 12.35 -11.70 -5.05
N TYR A 130 12.06 -10.39 -5.21
CA TYR A 130 12.98 -9.48 -5.89
C TYR A 130 14.32 -9.36 -5.19
N LEU A 131 14.32 -9.27 -3.86
CA LEU A 131 15.54 -9.21 -3.06
C LEU A 131 16.33 -10.52 -3.15
N GLN A 132 15.67 -11.68 -3.11
CA GLN A 132 16.29 -12.99 -3.28
C GLN A 132 16.94 -13.16 -4.66
N LYS A 133 16.40 -12.52 -5.69
CA LYS A 133 16.98 -12.46 -7.05
C LYS A 133 18.13 -11.46 -7.16
N GLY A 134 18.51 -10.80 -6.06
CA GLY A 134 19.61 -9.85 -6.05
C GLY A 134 19.24 -8.45 -6.55
N LEU A 135 17.93 -8.12 -6.69
CA LEU A 135 17.52 -6.75 -6.97
C LEU A 135 17.82 -5.88 -5.75
N ARG A 136 18.60 -4.84 -5.98
CA ARG A 136 18.89 -3.84 -4.95
C ARG A 136 17.72 -2.85 -4.87
N PRO A 137 17.21 -2.54 -3.68
CA PRO A 137 16.05 -1.65 -3.52
C PRO A 137 16.41 -0.17 -3.72
N GLU A 138 17.64 0.25 -3.47
CA GLU A 138 18.07 1.65 -3.43
C GLU A 138 17.72 2.44 -4.71
N PRO A 139 17.89 1.91 -5.94
CA PRO A 139 17.52 2.63 -7.16
C PRO A 139 16.01 2.91 -7.30
N PHE A 140 15.19 2.16 -6.55
CA PHE A 140 13.72 2.24 -6.60
C PHE A 140 13.13 3.05 -5.44
N LEU A 141 13.95 3.45 -4.45
CA LEU A 141 13.51 4.33 -3.38
C LEU A 141 13.02 5.66 -3.94
N ARG A 142 11.91 6.13 -3.40
CA ARG A 142 11.30 7.43 -3.71
C ARG A 142 10.80 8.06 -2.42
N THR A 143 10.66 9.36 -2.44
CA THR A 143 10.05 10.12 -1.34
C THR A 143 8.67 10.61 -1.77
N TYR A 144 7.69 10.46 -0.91
CA TYR A 144 6.36 11.01 -1.09
C TYR A 144 6.16 12.15 -0.11
N ARG A 145 5.84 13.36 -0.62
CA ARG A 145 5.52 14.53 0.20
C ARG A 145 4.01 14.61 0.37
N PHE A 146 3.55 14.53 1.63
CA PHE A 146 2.12 14.46 1.94
C PHE A 146 1.40 15.79 1.69
N ALA A 147 2.02 16.92 2.02
CA ALA A 147 1.45 18.25 1.81
C ALA A 147 1.11 18.52 0.34
N ASP A 148 2.04 18.22 -0.57
CA ASP A 148 1.89 18.45 -2.00
C ASP A 148 1.26 17.25 -2.73
N ARG A 149 1.10 16.12 -2.07
CA ARG A 149 0.69 14.82 -2.63
C ARG A 149 1.55 14.41 -3.84
N LYS A 150 2.87 14.66 -3.75
CA LYS A 150 3.83 14.43 -4.85
C LYS A 150 4.90 13.42 -4.50
N THR A 151 5.31 12.69 -5.53
CA THR A 151 6.52 11.84 -5.50
C THR A 151 7.74 12.66 -5.88
N LEU A 152 8.80 12.54 -5.09
CA LEU A 152 10.11 13.16 -5.33
C LEU A 152 11.17 12.06 -5.48
N PRO A 153 12.30 12.34 -6.16
CA PRO A 153 13.47 11.48 -6.11
C PRO A 153 13.91 11.26 -4.64
N TYR A 154 14.37 10.07 -4.33
CA TYR A 154 15.00 9.81 -3.04
C TYR A 154 16.42 10.32 -3.08
N CYS A 155 16.74 11.29 -2.22
CA CYS A 155 18.10 11.77 -2.01
C CYS A 155 18.59 11.21 -0.67
N THR A 156 19.67 10.44 -0.70
CA THR A 156 20.45 10.14 0.51
C THR A 156 21.12 11.44 0.96
N VAL A 157 20.77 11.92 2.14
CA VAL A 157 21.50 12.98 2.82
C VAL A 157 22.77 12.41 3.43
#